data_a97371b2e146b471d17209c711e3eede
#
_entry.id   a97371b2e146b471d17209c711e3eede
#
_cell.length_a   1.000
_cell.length_b   1.000
_cell.length_c   1.000
_cell.angle_alpha   90.00
_cell.angle_beta   90.00
_cell.angle_gamma   90.00
#
_symmetry.space_group_name_H-M   'P 1'
#
loop_
_entity.id
_entity.type
_entity.pdbx_description
1 polymer ?
#
loop_
_entity_poly.entity_id
_entity_poly.type
_entity_poly.pdbx_seq_one_letter_code
_entity_poly.pdbx_strand_id
1 'polypeptide(L)'
;VTLDRVGKKVFLTAVNTKYTARTDNAAERRAVDEAFAQSIIWGFEVAEQSEGMTLIDLTDFALSDATDLSRLLAARGEGSYAIDSSRSAIHAPKTKSFPDNTEIDARLTYAGNPKGSILRTVAPDASAITVHSHHSFVRLPDDGYEPLPFDPRAGYIDSGEDSLVYDYASPIDAPIKSAYARRHRLERVDPNAAFSEAVEPIVYWVDPGAPEPVKTALIEGALWWNQAFEAAGYINGFQVKVLPEDVDPMDVRYNVIQWVHRSTRGWSYGSSVRDPRTQEILKGHVTLGSLRVRQDYLIAEGLIAPYGEGDSIDEAKAKLSEFALARIRQLSAHEVGHTLGIAHNFAASADGRASVMDYPHPLVTLDDSGEIVLEGAYDVGIGDWDKRAVIWGYQDFPDGTSALEGREAIMRETLASGLRYVADEHARIGNRSSAGPVHPAGSLWDNGSDPVAELNRLMALRKVVLGNFSERAIQPGRAMATLED
;
A
#
# COMPACT_ATOMS: atom_id res chain seq x y z
N VAL A 1 10.76 15.92 -10.41
CA VAL A 1 10.66 17.18 -11.19
C VAL A 1 11.70 18.18 -10.70
N THR A 2 12.12 19.11 -11.58
CA THR A 2 12.89 20.30 -11.23
C THR A 2 12.09 21.56 -11.56
N LEU A 3 12.47 22.67 -10.93
CA LEU A 3 11.96 23.99 -11.23
C LEU A 3 13.13 24.82 -11.78
N ASP A 4 13.20 24.97 -13.10
CA ASP A 4 14.33 25.55 -13.79
C ASP A 4 13.99 26.94 -14.35
N ARG A 5 14.71 27.98 -13.89
CA ARG A 5 14.47 29.33 -14.37
C ARG A 5 15.24 29.62 -15.65
N VAL A 6 14.52 30.06 -16.69
CA VAL A 6 15.09 30.52 -17.95
C VAL A 6 14.54 31.92 -18.26
N GLY A 7 15.34 32.95 -18.03
CA GLY A 7 14.93 34.34 -18.20
C GLY A 7 13.77 34.73 -17.28
N LYS A 8 12.61 35.05 -17.85
CA LYS A 8 11.37 35.42 -17.16
C LYS A 8 10.41 34.24 -16.94
N LYS A 9 10.84 33.02 -17.21
CA LYS A 9 10.03 31.83 -17.03
C LYS A 9 10.67 30.85 -16.04
N VAL A 10 9.82 30.10 -15.35
CA VAL A 10 10.22 28.92 -14.57
C VAL A 10 9.54 27.71 -15.17
N PHE A 11 10.30 26.71 -15.56
CA PHE A 11 9.76 25.47 -16.10
C PHE A 11 9.68 24.39 -15.02
N LEU A 12 8.51 23.76 -14.91
CA LEU A 12 8.35 22.51 -14.18
C LEU A 12 8.72 21.36 -15.13
N THR A 13 9.88 20.77 -14.90
CA THR A 13 10.45 19.77 -15.79
C THR A 13 10.43 18.39 -15.13
N ALA A 14 9.83 17.41 -15.78
CA ALA A 14 10.01 16.00 -15.44
C ALA A 14 11.36 15.55 -15.99
N VAL A 15 12.30 15.35 -15.10
CA VAL A 15 13.63 14.83 -15.44
C VAL A 15 13.55 13.31 -15.60
N ASN A 16 14.36 12.79 -16.51
CA ASN A 16 14.44 11.35 -16.73
C ASN A 16 15.39 10.70 -15.74
N THR A 17 14.88 10.24 -14.61
CA THR A 17 15.68 9.57 -13.56
C THR A 17 16.04 8.12 -13.89
N LYS A 18 15.51 7.59 -15.00
CA LYS A 18 15.74 6.21 -15.43
C LYS A 18 17.15 5.97 -16.00
N TYR A 19 17.75 7.02 -16.56
CA TYR A 19 19.07 6.95 -17.18
C TYR A 19 20.06 7.81 -16.41
N THR A 20 21.18 7.22 -16.00
CA THR A 20 22.17 7.88 -15.14
C THR A 20 23.60 7.47 -15.52
N ALA A 21 24.56 8.21 -15.02
CA ALA A 21 25.96 7.79 -14.96
C ALA A 21 26.47 8.06 -13.53
N ARG A 22 26.62 7.01 -12.73
CA ARG A 22 27.12 7.06 -11.35
C ARG A 22 28.64 7.08 -11.37
N THR A 23 29.21 8.23 -11.67
CA THR A 23 30.64 8.46 -11.87
C THR A 23 31.01 9.83 -11.35
N ASP A 24 32.26 10.02 -10.95
CA ASP A 24 32.83 11.33 -10.63
C ASP A 24 33.18 12.15 -11.90
N ASN A 25 33.17 11.51 -13.07
CA ASN A 25 33.44 12.16 -14.35
C ASN A 25 32.22 13.02 -14.78
N ALA A 26 32.36 14.34 -14.61
CA ALA A 26 31.30 15.29 -14.97
C ALA A 26 30.95 15.31 -16.48
N ALA A 27 31.89 14.95 -17.34
CA ALA A 27 31.65 14.89 -18.78
C ALA A 27 30.79 13.69 -19.16
N GLU A 28 30.98 12.56 -18.48
CA GLU A 28 30.19 11.36 -18.66
C GLU A 28 28.73 11.57 -18.15
N ARG A 29 28.57 12.16 -16.95
CA ARG A 29 27.23 12.55 -16.46
C ARG A 29 26.47 13.44 -17.45
N ARG A 30 27.15 14.51 -17.91
CA ARG A 30 26.57 15.43 -18.89
C ARG A 30 26.20 14.73 -20.21
N ALA A 31 27.03 13.79 -20.70
CA ALA A 31 26.72 13.06 -21.92
C ALA A 31 25.46 12.23 -21.81
N VAL A 32 25.16 11.65 -20.62
CA VAL A 32 23.91 10.94 -20.35
C VAL A 32 22.73 11.91 -20.26
N ASP A 33 22.89 13.03 -19.52
CA ASP A 33 21.82 14.05 -19.37
C ASP A 33 21.41 14.65 -20.73
N GLU A 34 22.38 14.84 -21.65
CA GLU A 34 22.11 15.36 -23.00
C GLU A 34 21.52 14.30 -23.95
N ALA A 35 21.72 13.00 -23.68
CA ALA A 35 21.28 11.91 -24.55
C ALA A 35 19.80 11.57 -24.41
N PHE A 36 19.17 11.86 -23.26
CA PHE A 36 17.82 11.43 -22.95
C PHE A 36 16.85 12.59 -22.77
N ALA A 37 15.65 12.45 -23.37
CA ALA A 37 14.64 13.49 -23.35
C ALA A 37 14.11 13.77 -21.94
N GLN A 38 13.86 15.03 -21.66
CA GLN A 38 13.13 15.55 -20.51
C GLN A 38 11.78 16.10 -20.99
N SER A 39 10.82 16.27 -20.07
CA SER A 39 9.51 16.81 -20.41
C SER A 39 9.20 18.03 -19.57
N ILE A 40 9.03 19.19 -20.22
CA ILE A 40 8.51 20.37 -19.57
C ILE A 40 6.99 20.19 -19.40
N ILE A 41 6.53 20.02 -18.16
CA ILE A 41 5.13 19.80 -17.81
C ILE A 41 4.37 21.11 -17.84
N TRP A 42 5.01 22.20 -17.34
CA TRP A 42 4.39 23.51 -17.26
C TRP A 42 5.42 24.64 -17.32
N GLY A 43 4.98 25.83 -17.71
CA GLY A 43 5.78 27.04 -17.70
C GLY A 43 5.08 28.16 -16.93
N PHE A 44 5.76 28.68 -15.90
CA PHE A 44 5.27 29.78 -15.08
C PHE A 44 5.97 31.09 -15.48
N GLU A 45 5.24 32.20 -15.42
CA GLU A 45 5.87 33.52 -15.51
C GLU A 45 6.43 33.94 -14.14
N VAL A 46 7.62 34.54 -14.15
CA VAL A 46 8.22 35.09 -12.93
C VAL A 46 7.45 36.37 -12.53
N ALA A 47 6.83 36.34 -11.37
CA ALA A 47 6.12 37.49 -10.82
C ALA A 47 7.07 38.48 -10.15
N GLU A 48 8.04 37.95 -9.36
CA GLU A 48 9.03 38.77 -8.65
C GLU A 48 10.31 37.99 -8.38
N GLN A 49 11.41 38.70 -8.18
CA GLN A 49 12.70 38.18 -7.74
C GLN A 49 13.25 38.99 -6.58
N SER A 50 13.63 38.32 -5.50
CA SER A 50 14.22 38.95 -4.34
C SER A 50 15.13 37.94 -3.61
N GLU A 51 16.32 38.39 -3.21
CA GLU A 51 17.23 37.63 -2.33
C GLU A 51 17.51 36.18 -2.77
N GLY A 52 17.65 35.96 -4.07
CA GLY A 52 17.89 34.63 -4.63
C GLY A 52 16.64 33.75 -4.76
N MET A 53 15.49 34.23 -4.32
CA MET A 53 14.19 33.57 -4.50
C MET A 53 13.46 34.05 -5.74
N THR A 54 12.65 33.21 -6.33
CA THR A 54 11.81 33.53 -7.48
C THR A 54 10.35 33.24 -7.13
N LEU A 55 9.49 34.25 -7.23
CA LEU A 55 8.05 34.12 -7.03
C LEU A 55 7.38 33.77 -8.36
N ILE A 56 6.52 32.76 -8.35
CA ILE A 56 5.71 32.33 -9.50
C ILE A 56 4.25 32.19 -9.08
N ASP A 57 3.33 32.30 -10.03
CA ASP A 57 1.92 32.01 -9.83
C ASP A 57 1.61 30.58 -10.31
N LEU A 58 1.18 29.72 -9.39
CA LEU A 58 0.83 28.31 -9.62
C LEU A 58 -0.66 28.11 -9.95
N THR A 59 -1.48 29.15 -9.92
CA THR A 59 -2.94 29.04 -9.98
C THR A 59 -3.42 28.32 -11.23
N ASP A 60 -2.97 28.72 -12.40
CA ASP A 60 -3.40 28.09 -13.67
C ASP A 60 -2.99 26.62 -13.77
N PHE A 61 -1.81 26.26 -13.25
CA PHE A 61 -1.37 24.88 -13.17
C PHE A 61 -2.29 24.06 -12.24
N ALA A 62 -2.54 24.56 -11.04
CA ALA A 62 -3.35 23.84 -10.06
C ALA A 62 -4.83 23.71 -10.48
N LEU A 63 -5.33 24.64 -11.33
CA LEU A 63 -6.69 24.60 -11.87
C LEU A 63 -6.78 23.86 -13.22
N SER A 64 -5.70 23.25 -13.69
CA SER A 64 -5.68 22.43 -14.91
C SER A 64 -6.17 21.00 -14.66
N ASP A 65 -6.54 20.27 -15.74
CA ASP A 65 -6.85 18.82 -15.70
C ASP A 65 -5.57 17.98 -15.69
N ALA A 66 -4.71 18.20 -14.69
CA ALA A 66 -3.41 17.56 -14.59
C ALA A 66 -3.48 16.01 -14.46
N THR A 67 -4.62 15.48 -14.01
CA THR A 67 -4.87 14.03 -13.89
C THR A 67 -5.53 13.42 -15.13
N ASP A 68 -5.82 14.25 -16.16
CA ASP A 68 -6.47 13.84 -17.40
C ASP A 68 -7.84 13.15 -17.16
N LEU A 69 -8.57 13.64 -16.12
CA LEU A 69 -9.85 13.05 -15.71
C LEU A 69 -10.89 13.11 -16.84
N SER A 70 -10.89 14.17 -17.63
CA SER A 70 -11.81 14.32 -18.78
C SER A 70 -11.65 13.16 -19.76
N ARG A 71 -10.41 12.80 -20.11
CA ARG A 71 -10.13 11.69 -21.00
C ARG A 71 -10.45 10.33 -20.35
N LEU A 72 -10.16 10.16 -19.07
CA LEU A 72 -10.46 8.92 -18.33
C LEU A 72 -11.98 8.66 -18.29
N LEU A 73 -12.81 9.69 -18.03
CA LEU A 73 -14.26 9.57 -18.05
C LEU A 73 -14.78 9.19 -19.45
N ALA A 74 -14.24 9.85 -20.48
CA ALA A 74 -14.61 9.51 -21.86
C ALA A 74 -14.22 8.07 -22.25
N ALA A 75 -13.01 7.63 -21.89
CA ALA A 75 -12.53 6.27 -22.15
C ALA A 75 -13.35 5.18 -21.43
N ARG A 76 -13.93 5.51 -20.27
CA ARG A 76 -14.81 4.62 -19.51
C ARG A 76 -16.27 4.69 -19.94
N GLY A 77 -16.60 5.49 -20.95
CA GLY A 77 -17.97 5.63 -21.45
C GLY A 77 -18.89 6.48 -20.57
N GLU A 78 -18.35 7.17 -19.56
CA GLU A 78 -19.15 7.97 -18.61
C GLU A 78 -19.65 9.29 -19.21
N GLY A 79 -19.03 9.78 -20.28
CA GLY A 79 -19.42 10.98 -21.02
C GLY A 79 -18.25 11.87 -21.38
N SER A 80 -18.56 13.06 -21.92
CA SER A 80 -17.57 14.08 -22.27
C SER A 80 -17.68 15.24 -21.29
N TYR A 81 -16.58 15.56 -20.63
CA TYR A 81 -16.49 16.59 -19.61
C TYR A 81 -15.33 17.54 -19.86
N ALA A 82 -15.47 18.76 -19.40
CA ALA A 82 -14.40 19.77 -19.38
C ALA A 82 -14.46 20.56 -18.07
N ILE A 83 -13.32 21.11 -17.63
CA ILE A 83 -13.28 21.98 -16.46
C ILE A 83 -14.11 23.24 -16.72
N ASP A 84 -14.98 23.56 -15.77
CA ASP A 84 -15.70 24.82 -15.68
C ASP A 84 -14.95 25.77 -14.72
N SER A 85 -14.21 26.70 -15.29
CA SER A 85 -13.40 27.64 -14.52
C SER A 85 -14.22 28.53 -13.59
N SER A 86 -15.51 28.80 -13.92
CA SER A 86 -16.39 29.63 -13.07
C SER A 86 -16.79 28.92 -11.76
N ARG A 87 -16.65 27.61 -11.72
CA ARG A 87 -16.97 26.74 -10.57
C ARG A 87 -15.74 25.97 -10.04
N SER A 88 -14.54 26.46 -10.39
CA SER A 88 -13.27 25.87 -9.95
C SER A 88 -12.41 26.91 -9.23
N ALA A 89 -11.75 26.52 -8.15
CA ALA A 89 -10.92 27.41 -7.35
C ALA A 89 -9.90 26.65 -6.49
N ILE A 90 -8.82 27.32 -6.11
CA ILE A 90 -7.88 26.81 -5.09
C ILE A 90 -8.64 26.64 -3.77
N HIS A 91 -8.45 25.49 -3.13
CA HIS A 91 -9.05 25.15 -1.84
C HIS A 91 -8.07 25.46 -0.71
N ALA A 92 -8.02 26.72 -0.29
CA ALA A 92 -7.09 27.23 0.72
C ALA A 92 -7.00 26.39 2.01
N PRO A 93 -8.10 25.81 2.57
CA PRO A 93 -8.00 25.01 3.80
C PRO A 93 -7.13 23.75 3.68
N LYS A 94 -6.93 23.23 2.46
CA LYS A 94 -6.11 22.07 2.17
C LYS A 94 -4.81 22.41 1.42
N THR A 95 -4.58 23.70 1.13
CA THR A 95 -3.33 24.18 0.53
C THR A 95 -2.40 24.59 1.67
N LYS A 96 -1.31 23.85 1.86
CA LYS A 96 -0.44 23.96 3.04
C LYS A 96 1.02 23.80 2.67
N SER A 97 1.90 24.37 3.49
CA SER A 97 3.34 24.16 3.41
C SER A 97 3.83 23.52 4.71
N PHE A 98 4.60 22.46 4.56
CA PHE A 98 5.27 21.74 5.63
C PHE A 98 6.79 21.87 5.46
N PRO A 99 7.61 21.46 6.43
CA PRO A 99 9.07 21.56 6.31
C PRO A 99 9.66 20.91 5.06
N ASP A 100 9.10 19.75 4.63
CA ASP A 100 9.64 18.95 3.53
C ASP A 100 8.68 18.74 2.36
N ASN A 101 7.45 19.32 2.43
CA ASN A 101 6.52 19.27 1.32
C ASN A 101 5.58 20.48 1.29
N THR A 102 5.10 20.77 0.08
CA THR A 102 4.06 21.77 -0.17
C THR A 102 2.90 21.11 -0.89
N GLU A 103 1.70 21.29 -0.34
CA GLU A 103 0.47 20.67 -0.79
C GLU A 103 -0.46 21.73 -1.35
N ILE A 104 -0.93 21.53 -2.58
CA ILE A 104 -1.86 22.44 -3.26
C ILE A 104 -3.11 21.65 -3.61
N ASP A 105 -4.23 22.05 -3.04
CA ASP A 105 -5.55 21.44 -3.30
C ASP A 105 -6.42 22.40 -4.10
N ALA A 106 -7.02 21.90 -5.17
CA ALA A 106 -7.96 22.64 -6.00
C ALA A 106 -9.30 21.90 -6.08
N ARG A 107 -10.40 22.62 -5.95
CA ARG A 107 -11.73 22.13 -6.32
C ARG A 107 -11.93 22.37 -7.80
N LEU A 108 -12.03 21.30 -8.57
CA LEU A 108 -12.26 21.34 -10.00
C LEU A 108 -13.67 20.82 -10.30
N THR A 109 -14.50 21.63 -10.93
CA THR A 109 -15.82 21.20 -11.39
C THR A 109 -15.74 20.89 -12.88
N TYR A 110 -16.08 19.65 -13.21
CA TYR A 110 -16.18 19.16 -14.58
C TYR A 110 -17.64 19.20 -15.03
N ALA A 111 -17.93 20.03 -16.01
CA ALA A 111 -19.25 20.14 -16.63
C ALA A 111 -19.30 19.31 -17.90
N GLY A 112 -20.39 18.56 -18.11
CA GLY A 112 -20.49 17.70 -19.29
C GLY A 112 -21.82 16.99 -19.47
N ASN A 113 -21.82 16.07 -20.40
CA ASN A 113 -23.00 15.27 -20.76
C ASN A 113 -22.84 13.83 -20.27
N PRO A 114 -23.53 13.45 -19.18
CA PRO A 114 -23.41 12.11 -18.61
C PRO A 114 -24.03 11.04 -19.54
N LYS A 115 -23.28 9.99 -19.80
CA LYS A 115 -23.73 8.83 -20.61
C LYS A 115 -23.78 7.55 -19.78
N GLY A 116 -22.74 7.29 -19.00
CA GLY A 116 -22.63 6.10 -18.17
C GLY A 116 -23.51 6.10 -16.92
N SER A 117 -23.48 5.00 -16.20
CA SER A 117 -24.29 4.80 -14.99
C SER A 117 -23.50 5.11 -13.71
N ILE A 118 -22.17 5.01 -13.70
CA ILE A 118 -21.36 5.15 -12.48
C ILE A 118 -21.51 6.56 -11.90
N LEU A 119 -21.31 7.59 -12.71
CA LEU A 119 -21.44 8.97 -12.25
C LEU A 119 -22.86 9.32 -11.76
N ARG A 120 -23.89 8.71 -12.36
CA ARG A 120 -25.28 8.88 -11.94
C ARG A 120 -25.59 8.30 -10.56
N THR A 121 -24.79 7.33 -10.11
CA THR A 121 -24.95 6.68 -8.80
C THR A 121 -24.14 7.36 -7.70
N VAL A 122 -23.06 8.06 -8.04
CA VAL A 122 -22.13 8.62 -7.04
C VAL A 122 -22.17 10.15 -6.95
N ALA A 123 -22.60 10.85 -8.00
CA ALA A 123 -22.69 12.31 -8.01
C ALA A 123 -24.15 12.78 -7.84
N PRO A 124 -24.41 13.81 -7.01
CA PRO A 124 -25.77 14.40 -6.89
C PRO A 124 -26.29 14.96 -8.23
N ASP A 125 -25.40 15.52 -9.04
CA ASP A 125 -25.65 15.95 -10.42
C ASP A 125 -24.54 15.44 -11.32
N ALA A 126 -24.84 14.43 -12.12
CA ALA A 126 -23.87 13.85 -13.02
C ALA A 126 -23.42 14.78 -14.16
N SER A 127 -24.11 15.90 -14.40
CA SER A 127 -23.70 16.91 -15.39
C SER A 127 -22.66 17.89 -14.85
N ALA A 128 -22.43 17.89 -13.52
CA ALA A 128 -21.53 18.82 -12.84
C ALA A 128 -20.80 18.12 -11.69
N ILE A 129 -19.65 17.52 -12.00
CA ILE A 129 -18.89 16.73 -11.04
C ILE A 129 -17.80 17.58 -10.43
N THR A 130 -17.79 17.75 -9.11
CA THR A 130 -16.73 18.45 -8.41
C THR A 130 -15.80 17.46 -7.72
N VAL A 131 -14.52 17.57 -8.00
CA VAL A 131 -13.45 16.77 -7.39
C VAL A 131 -12.39 17.66 -6.75
N HIS A 132 -11.66 17.13 -5.81
CA HIS A 132 -10.44 17.73 -5.30
C HIS A 132 -9.26 17.19 -6.11
N SER A 133 -8.53 18.08 -6.79
CA SER A 133 -7.25 17.79 -7.41
C SER A 133 -6.15 18.22 -6.47
N HIS A 134 -5.25 17.29 -6.14
CA HIS A 134 -4.22 17.50 -5.15
C HIS A 134 -2.83 17.36 -5.77
N HIS A 135 -2.00 18.38 -5.59
CA HIS A 135 -0.61 18.41 -6.03
C HIS A 135 0.30 18.46 -4.82
N SER A 136 1.19 17.49 -4.73
CA SER A 136 2.18 17.35 -3.66
C SER A 136 3.58 17.56 -4.23
N PHE A 137 4.31 18.55 -3.73
CA PHE A 137 5.70 18.80 -4.03
C PHE A 137 6.55 18.41 -2.82
N VAL A 138 7.18 17.24 -2.89
CA VAL A 138 8.01 16.70 -1.82
C VAL A 138 9.47 16.98 -2.12
N ARG A 139 10.18 17.54 -1.13
CA ARG A 139 11.63 17.70 -1.20
C ARG A 139 12.28 16.33 -1.15
N LEU A 140 13.12 16.02 -2.12
CA LEU A 140 13.91 14.80 -2.07
C LEU A 140 14.95 14.90 -0.94
N PRO A 141 15.26 13.78 -0.26
CA PRO A 141 16.24 13.73 0.81
C PRO A 141 17.67 13.96 0.28
N ASP A 142 18.61 13.99 1.22
CA ASP A 142 20.04 14.01 0.91
C ASP A 142 20.51 12.74 0.17
N ASP A 143 21.76 12.74 -0.27
CA ASP A 143 22.36 11.62 -0.99
C ASP A 143 22.95 10.55 -0.04
N GLY A 144 22.63 10.60 1.28
CA GLY A 144 23.15 9.66 2.28
C GLY A 144 22.50 8.29 2.30
N TYR A 145 21.40 8.09 1.58
CA TYR A 145 20.76 6.78 1.48
C TYR A 145 21.42 5.91 0.41
N GLU A 146 21.83 4.71 0.81
CA GLU A 146 22.37 3.71 -0.12
C GLU A 146 21.24 2.83 -0.68
N PRO A 147 20.99 2.86 -2.01
CA PRO A 147 19.94 2.06 -2.63
C PRO A 147 20.20 0.56 -2.44
N LEU A 148 19.20 -0.18 -2.02
CA LEU A 148 19.27 -1.62 -1.87
C LEU A 148 19.05 -2.31 -3.23
N PRO A 149 20.04 -3.05 -3.79
CA PRO A 149 19.82 -3.82 -5.01
C PRO A 149 18.67 -4.81 -4.84
N PHE A 150 17.80 -4.87 -5.84
CA PHE A 150 16.66 -5.78 -5.84
C PHE A 150 17.11 -7.23 -6.02
N ASP A 151 16.57 -8.12 -5.18
CA ASP A 151 16.72 -9.56 -5.31
C ASP A 151 15.33 -10.19 -5.49
N PRO A 152 15.04 -10.89 -6.60
CA PRO A 152 13.72 -11.47 -6.86
C PRO A 152 13.32 -12.57 -5.86
N ARG A 153 14.23 -13.03 -5.01
CA ARG A 153 13.98 -14.04 -3.98
C ARG A 153 13.55 -13.45 -2.65
N ALA A 154 13.81 -12.15 -2.44
CA ALA A 154 13.72 -11.51 -1.13
C ALA A 154 12.33 -10.98 -0.76
N GLY A 155 11.40 -10.98 -1.72
CA GLY A 155 10.02 -10.59 -1.46
C GLY A 155 9.76 -9.10 -1.39
N TYR A 156 10.62 -8.28 -1.98
CA TYR A 156 10.41 -6.84 -2.08
C TYR A 156 9.69 -6.48 -3.36
N ILE A 157 8.92 -5.38 -3.31
CA ILE A 157 8.21 -4.88 -4.48
C ILE A 157 9.22 -4.43 -5.53
N ASP A 158 9.16 -5.06 -6.69
CA ASP A 158 9.69 -4.54 -7.94
C ASP A 158 8.64 -3.63 -8.58
N SER A 159 8.97 -2.39 -8.84
CA SER A 159 8.08 -1.47 -9.54
C SER A 159 8.03 -1.71 -11.05
N GLY A 160 8.51 -2.85 -11.52
CA GLY A 160 8.63 -3.10 -12.94
C GLY A 160 9.53 -2.08 -13.63
N GLU A 161 9.12 -1.60 -14.80
CA GLU A 161 9.94 -0.65 -15.58
C GLU A 161 10.16 0.71 -14.89
N ASP A 162 9.31 1.10 -13.93
CA ASP A 162 9.40 2.39 -13.25
C ASP A 162 10.51 2.45 -12.17
N SER A 163 10.99 1.30 -11.70
CA SER A 163 12.12 1.21 -10.75
C SER A 163 13.45 0.84 -11.40
N LEU A 164 13.46 0.62 -12.71
CA LEU A 164 14.67 0.30 -13.43
C LEU A 164 15.51 1.54 -13.65
N VAL A 165 16.79 1.43 -13.32
CA VAL A 165 17.81 2.43 -13.59
C VAL A 165 18.84 1.85 -14.55
N TYR A 166 19.21 2.61 -15.56
CA TYR A 166 20.26 2.28 -16.50
C TYR A 166 21.48 3.15 -16.18
N ASP A 167 22.53 2.54 -15.65
CA ASP A 167 23.76 3.23 -15.29
C ASP A 167 24.81 3.03 -16.40
N TYR A 168 25.03 4.07 -17.20
CA TYR A 168 25.96 4.05 -18.31
C TYR A 168 27.42 4.14 -17.88
N ALA A 169 27.70 4.42 -16.61
CA ALA A 169 29.05 4.36 -16.04
C ALA A 169 29.41 2.97 -15.50
N SER A 170 28.50 2.00 -15.58
CA SER A 170 28.80 0.62 -15.20
C SER A 170 29.97 0.07 -16.01
N PRO A 171 30.84 -0.77 -15.42
CA PRO A 171 31.90 -1.47 -16.13
C PRO A 171 31.38 -2.24 -17.35
N ILE A 172 32.21 -2.37 -18.39
CA ILE A 172 31.83 -3.02 -19.66
C ILE A 172 31.36 -4.49 -19.46
N ASP A 173 31.90 -5.15 -18.46
CA ASP A 173 31.57 -6.54 -18.08
C ASP A 173 30.42 -6.66 -17.08
N ALA A 174 29.83 -5.55 -16.64
CA ALA A 174 28.69 -5.51 -15.74
C ALA A 174 27.38 -5.08 -16.44
N PRO A 175 26.21 -5.53 -15.96
CA PRO A 175 24.93 -5.04 -16.47
C PRO A 175 24.79 -3.53 -16.24
N ILE A 176 24.32 -2.81 -17.25
CA ILE A 176 23.94 -1.38 -17.09
C ILE A 176 22.58 -1.22 -16.42
N LYS A 177 21.73 -2.26 -16.44
CA LYS A 177 20.38 -2.26 -15.90
C LYS A 177 20.40 -2.73 -14.46
N SER A 178 19.84 -1.91 -13.56
CA SER A 178 19.69 -2.20 -12.14
C SER A 178 18.25 -1.96 -11.71
N ALA A 179 17.83 -2.65 -10.66
CA ALA A 179 16.58 -2.39 -9.94
C ALA A 179 16.90 -2.25 -8.45
N TYR A 180 16.11 -1.47 -7.75
CA TYR A 180 16.26 -1.28 -6.31
C TYR A 180 15.00 -1.71 -5.58
N ALA A 181 15.19 -2.38 -4.44
CA ALA A 181 14.13 -2.70 -3.51
C ALA A 181 13.67 -1.44 -2.78
N ARG A 182 12.35 -1.30 -2.62
CA ARG A 182 11.77 -0.20 -1.85
C ARG A 182 11.94 -0.47 -0.37
N ARG A 183 12.45 0.49 0.39
CA ARG A 183 12.47 0.41 1.86
C ARG A 183 12.59 1.79 2.48
N HIS A 184 12.18 1.92 3.75
CA HIS A 184 12.52 3.08 4.56
C HIS A 184 14.02 3.09 4.89
N ARG A 185 14.57 4.28 5.12
CA ARG A 185 15.86 4.42 5.81
C ARG A 185 15.67 3.94 7.24
N LEU A 186 16.52 3.05 7.69
CA LEU A 186 16.56 2.58 9.07
C LEU A 186 17.98 2.15 9.38
N GLU A 187 18.56 2.72 10.42
CA GLU A 187 19.94 2.51 10.84
C GLU A 187 19.98 2.25 12.34
N ARG A 188 20.86 1.35 12.78
CA ARG A 188 21.09 1.11 14.19
C ARG A 188 21.96 2.19 14.81
N VAL A 189 21.72 2.56 16.07
CA VAL A 189 22.63 3.41 16.84
C VAL A 189 23.99 2.73 17.02
N ASP A 190 23.99 1.41 17.24
CA ASP A 190 25.20 0.59 17.28
C ASP A 190 25.06 -0.62 16.33
N PRO A 191 25.66 -0.56 15.14
CA PRO A 191 25.57 -1.63 14.14
C PRO A 191 26.31 -2.90 14.61
N ASN A 192 27.25 -2.80 15.56
CA ASN A 192 28.02 -3.94 16.08
C ASN A 192 27.32 -4.69 17.22
N ALA A 193 26.29 -4.10 17.83
CA ALA A 193 25.50 -4.77 18.86
C ALA A 193 24.55 -5.81 18.25
N ALA A 194 24.28 -6.90 18.95
CA ALA A 194 23.30 -7.89 18.54
C ALA A 194 21.88 -7.28 18.47
N PHE A 195 21.56 -6.37 19.38
CA PHE A 195 20.34 -5.58 19.42
C PHE A 195 20.66 -4.11 19.69
N SER A 196 20.03 -3.21 18.96
CA SER A 196 20.22 -1.77 19.10
C SER A 196 18.92 -1.02 18.85
N GLU A 197 18.76 0.13 19.47
CA GLU A 197 17.72 1.08 19.06
C GLU A 197 18.01 1.58 17.62
N ALA A 198 16.98 2.02 16.94
CA ALA A 198 17.12 2.73 15.67
C ALA A 198 17.51 4.19 15.93
N VAL A 199 18.36 4.76 15.05
CA VAL A 199 18.66 6.20 15.04
C VAL A 199 17.36 6.99 14.88
N GLU A 200 16.49 6.56 13.95
CA GLU A 200 15.15 7.07 13.77
C GLU A 200 14.21 5.88 13.52
N PRO A 201 13.27 5.57 14.43
CA PRO A 201 12.36 4.45 14.24
C PRO A 201 11.32 4.75 13.16
N ILE A 202 10.86 3.72 12.47
CA ILE A 202 9.73 3.81 11.56
C ILE A 202 8.44 3.91 12.38
N VAL A 203 7.74 5.04 12.30
CA VAL A 203 6.50 5.28 13.05
C VAL A 203 5.33 5.40 12.09
N TYR A 204 4.27 4.59 12.32
CA TYR A 204 2.99 4.71 11.65
C TYR A 204 1.96 5.37 12.55
N TRP A 205 1.13 6.23 11.95
CA TRP A 205 0.16 7.04 12.65
C TRP A 205 -1.25 6.68 12.17
N VAL A 206 -2.07 6.16 13.08
CA VAL A 206 -3.45 5.75 12.79
C VAL A 206 -4.36 6.97 12.83
N ASP A 207 -5.21 7.11 11.82
CA ASP A 207 -6.24 8.14 11.70
C ASP A 207 -7.13 8.17 12.97
N PRO A 208 -7.20 9.29 13.69
CA PRO A 208 -8.06 9.42 14.87
C PRO A 208 -9.56 9.24 14.53
N GLY A 209 -9.95 9.44 13.26
CA GLY A 209 -11.32 9.25 12.77
C GLY A 209 -11.76 7.79 12.68
N ALA A 210 -10.86 6.80 12.82
CA ALA A 210 -11.26 5.41 12.91
C ALA A 210 -12.05 5.15 14.20
N PRO A 211 -13.25 4.52 14.14
CA PRO A 211 -14.06 4.26 15.34
C PRO A 211 -13.51 3.08 16.15
N GLU A 212 -13.77 3.06 17.47
CA GLU A 212 -13.57 1.86 18.26
C GLU A 212 -14.67 0.81 17.96
N PRO A 213 -14.37 -0.49 17.99
CA PRO A 213 -13.05 -1.13 18.28
C PRO A 213 -12.12 -1.27 17.07
N VAL A 214 -12.48 -0.72 15.92
CA VAL A 214 -11.69 -0.85 14.68
C VAL A 214 -10.31 -0.19 14.84
N LYS A 215 -10.24 0.99 15.46
CA LYS A 215 -8.97 1.70 15.70
C LYS A 215 -7.98 0.83 16.48
N THR A 216 -8.44 0.21 17.55
CA THR A 216 -7.62 -0.72 18.33
C THR A 216 -7.12 -1.88 17.46
N ALA A 217 -7.99 -2.50 16.65
CA ALA A 217 -7.60 -3.59 15.75
C ALA A 217 -6.58 -3.16 14.68
N LEU A 218 -6.70 -1.93 14.15
CA LEU A 218 -5.73 -1.38 13.20
C LEU A 218 -4.34 -1.21 13.84
N ILE A 219 -4.30 -0.70 15.06
CA ILE A 219 -3.05 -0.53 15.82
C ILE A 219 -2.41 -1.89 16.13
N GLU A 220 -3.18 -2.82 16.65
CA GLU A 220 -2.71 -4.17 17.00
C GLU A 220 -2.12 -4.88 15.79
N GLY A 221 -2.84 -4.91 14.66
CA GLY A 221 -2.38 -5.56 13.44
C GLY A 221 -1.11 -4.92 12.87
N ALA A 222 -1.05 -3.59 12.81
CA ALA A 222 0.14 -2.88 12.34
C ALA A 222 1.36 -3.13 13.24
N LEU A 223 1.16 -3.19 14.57
CA LEU A 223 2.23 -3.44 15.55
C LEU A 223 2.86 -4.84 15.41
N TRP A 224 2.22 -5.80 14.73
CA TRP A 224 2.84 -7.10 14.51
C TRP A 224 4.18 -6.99 13.79
N TRP A 225 4.38 -6.00 12.94
CA TRP A 225 5.65 -5.78 12.24
C TRP A 225 6.82 -5.53 13.19
N ASN A 226 6.59 -5.01 14.42
CA ASN A 226 7.68 -4.85 15.38
C ASN A 226 8.40 -6.17 15.68
N GLN A 227 7.68 -7.32 15.65
CA GLN A 227 8.28 -8.64 15.82
C GLN A 227 9.32 -8.96 14.74
N ALA A 228 9.09 -8.50 13.50
CA ALA A 228 10.02 -8.70 12.39
C ALA A 228 11.25 -7.77 12.51
N PHE A 229 11.05 -6.54 12.98
CA PHE A 229 12.17 -5.62 13.25
C PHE A 229 12.99 -6.05 14.46
N GLU A 230 12.37 -6.61 15.51
CA GLU A 230 13.09 -7.25 16.62
C GLU A 230 13.92 -8.46 16.12
N ALA A 231 13.37 -9.30 15.25
CA ALA A 231 14.10 -10.40 14.64
C ALA A 231 15.29 -9.92 13.77
N ALA A 232 15.20 -8.71 13.21
CA ALA A 232 16.29 -8.03 12.52
C ALA A 232 17.28 -7.33 13.47
N GLY A 233 17.08 -7.41 14.79
CA GLY A 233 17.95 -6.87 15.84
C GLY A 233 17.69 -5.41 16.21
N TYR A 234 16.50 -4.85 15.92
CA TYR A 234 16.11 -3.53 16.35
C TYR A 234 15.29 -3.57 17.65
N ILE A 235 15.57 -2.66 18.55
CA ILE A 235 14.77 -2.41 19.77
C ILE A 235 13.80 -1.29 19.43
N ASN A 236 12.48 -1.57 19.44
CA ASN A 236 11.45 -0.58 19.11
C ASN A 236 11.66 0.12 17.75
N GLY A 237 12.25 -0.56 16.77
CA GLY A 237 12.52 0.01 15.46
C GLY A 237 11.29 0.31 14.62
N PHE A 238 10.16 -0.33 14.95
CA PHE A 238 8.85 -0.08 14.35
C PHE A 238 7.83 0.25 15.44
N GLN A 239 7.06 1.33 15.25
CA GLN A 239 6.09 1.83 16.22
C GLN A 239 4.77 2.21 15.54
N VAL A 240 3.67 2.09 16.28
CA VAL A 240 2.35 2.56 15.83
C VAL A 240 1.74 3.45 16.92
N LYS A 241 1.23 4.62 16.50
CA LYS A 241 0.65 5.63 17.38
C LYS A 241 -0.64 6.19 16.78
N VAL A 242 -1.48 6.83 17.56
CA VAL A 242 -2.61 7.60 17.04
C VAL A 242 -2.10 8.97 16.62
N LEU A 243 -2.52 9.43 15.43
CA LEU A 243 -2.13 10.75 14.92
C LEU A 243 -2.67 11.85 15.84
N PRO A 244 -1.82 12.76 16.35
CA PRO A 244 -2.27 13.90 17.13
C PRO A 244 -3.23 14.80 16.34
N GLU A 245 -4.17 15.44 17.03
CA GLU A 245 -5.19 16.29 16.39
C GLU A 245 -4.62 17.54 15.70
N ASP A 246 -3.46 18.02 16.13
CA ASP A 246 -2.73 19.16 15.59
C ASP A 246 -1.79 18.80 14.43
N VAL A 247 -1.66 17.51 14.10
CA VAL A 247 -0.83 17.03 12.99
C VAL A 247 -1.68 16.79 11.76
N ASP A 248 -1.24 17.34 10.63
CA ASP A 248 -1.88 17.10 9.34
C ASP A 248 -1.34 15.83 8.69
N PRO A 249 -2.19 14.87 8.29
CA PRO A 249 -1.75 13.65 7.61
C PRO A 249 -1.11 13.90 6.23
N MET A 250 -1.21 15.10 5.67
CA MET A 250 -0.52 15.47 4.42
C MET A 250 0.95 15.77 4.61
N ASP A 251 1.42 16.04 5.83
CA ASP A 251 2.85 16.21 6.10
C ASP A 251 3.61 14.92 5.78
N VAL A 252 4.60 15.02 4.90
CA VAL A 252 5.36 13.85 4.38
C VAL A 252 6.11 13.09 5.48
N ARG A 253 6.43 13.75 6.59
CA ARG A 253 7.16 13.15 7.71
C ARG A 253 6.37 12.10 8.51
N TYR A 254 5.06 11.97 8.26
CA TYR A 254 4.18 11.05 8.97
C TYR A 254 3.69 9.93 8.05
N ASN A 255 4.10 8.69 8.31
CA ASN A 255 3.48 7.52 7.69
C ASN A 255 2.08 7.35 8.28
N VAL A 256 1.05 7.17 7.45
CA VAL A 256 -0.34 7.18 7.93
C VAL A 256 -1.09 5.90 7.60
N ILE A 257 -1.95 5.48 8.53
CA ILE A 257 -2.97 4.46 8.33
C ILE A 257 -4.32 5.17 8.35
N GLN A 258 -4.88 5.42 7.18
CA GLN A 258 -6.07 6.22 7.00
C GLN A 258 -7.32 5.36 6.90
N TRP A 259 -8.37 5.75 7.63
CA TRP A 259 -9.69 5.16 7.57
C TRP A 259 -10.60 5.96 6.64
N VAL A 260 -11.09 5.33 5.56
CA VAL A 260 -11.86 6.04 4.53
C VAL A 260 -13.26 5.47 4.36
N HIS A 261 -14.20 6.37 4.04
CA HIS A 261 -15.58 6.02 3.70
C HIS A 261 -15.78 6.13 2.18
N ARG A 262 -16.45 5.13 1.61
CA ARG A 262 -16.81 5.09 0.18
C ARG A 262 -18.26 4.68 0.00
N SER A 263 -18.90 5.10 -1.08
CA SER A 263 -20.27 4.70 -1.42
C SER A 263 -20.35 3.26 -1.91
N THR A 264 -19.24 2.74 -2.47
CA THR A 264 -19.14 1.36 -2.93
C THR A 264 -17.97 0.68 -2.22
N ARG A 265 -18.00 -0.65 -2.18
CA ARG A 265 -16.85 -1.41 -1.72
C ARG A 265 -15.64 -1.09 -2.59
N GLY A 266 -14.61 -0.53 -1.99
CA GLY A 266 -13.30 -0.32 -2.60
C GLY A 266 -12.26 -1.24 -1.94
N TRP A 267 -11.14 -1.43 -2.63
CA TRP A 267 -10.01 -2.16 -2.08
C TRP A 267 -9.29 -1.32 -1.02
N SER A 268 -8.74 -1.99 0.00
CA SER A 268 -7.68 -1.42 0.84
C SER A 268 -6.38 -1.50 0.07
N TYR A 269 -5.44 -0.62 0.33
CA TYR A 269 -4.13 -0.64 -0.30
C TYR A 269 -3.09 0.11 0.54
N GLY A 270 -1.85 -0.39 0.48
CA GLY A 270 -0.66 0.32 0.93
C GLY A 270 0.09 0.92 -0.26
N SER A 271 0.43 2.19 -0.19
CA SER A 271 1.25 2.88 -1.18
C SER A 271 2.34 3.71 -0.49
N SER A 272 3.33 4.18 -1.25
CA SER A 272 4.42 4.98 -0.70
C SER A 272 4.82 6.12 -1.62
N VAL A 273 5.18 7.25 -1.02
CA VAL A 273 5.95 8.31 -1.67
C VAL A 273 7.42 7.92 -1.59
N ARG A 274 8.12 7.96 -2.71
CA ARG A 274 9.48 7.43 -2.84
C ARG A 274 10.40 8.41 -3.54
N ASP A 275 11.67 8.33 -3.21
CA ASP A 275 12.71 8.95 -4.02
C ASP A 275 12.88 8.14 -5.33
N PRO A 276 12.64 8.72 -6.50
CA PRO A 276 12.78 8.00 -7.77
C PRO A 276 14.22 7.63 -8.11
N ARG A 277 15.23 8.24 -7.44
CA ARG A 277 16.65 7.98 -7.66
C ARG A 277 17.14 6.72 -6.94
N THR A 278 16.52 6.40 -5.78
CA THR A 278 17.04 5.42 -4.81
C THR A 278 16.02 4.38 -4.38
N GLN A 279 14.73 4.61 -4.62
CA GLN A 279 13.60 3.85 -4.09
C GLN A 279 13.46 3.92 -2.55
N GLU A 280 14.14 4.88 -1.90
CA GLU A 280 13.90 5.20 -0.48
C GLU A 280 12.44 5.59 -0.27
N ILE A 281 11.78 4.98 0.70
CA ILE A 281 10.40 5.32 1.07
C ILE A 281 10.44 6.53 1.99
N LEU A 282 9.85 7.64 1.54
CA LEU A 282 9.76 8.90 2.27
C LEU A 282 8.49 8.95 3.13
N LYS A 283 7.42 8.29 2.68
CA LYS A 283 6.15 8.19 3.40
C LYS A 283 5.40 6.94 2.99
N GLY A 284 5.01 6.14 3.96
CA GLY A 284 4.00 5.10 3.80
C GLY A 284 2.59 5.67 3.95
N HIS A 285 1.66 5.26 3.09
CA HIS A 285 0.26 5.64 3.15
C HIS A 285 -0.62 4.41 2.96
N VAL A 286 -1.23 3.97 4.05
CA VAL A 286 -2.19 2.87 4.08
C VAL A 286 -3.60 3.45 4.02
N THR A 287 -4.45 2.91 3.15
CA THR A 287 -5.86 3.28 3.03
C THR A 287 -6.74 2.06 3.30
N LEU A 288 -7.58 2.15 4.32
CA LEU A 288 -8.49 1.08 4.73
C LEU A 288 -9.95 1.53 4.62
N GLY A 289 -10.75 0.75 3.87
CA GLY A 289 -12.14 1.08 3.60
C GLY A 289 -13.09 0.59 4.71
N SER A 290 -13.96 1.49 5.20
CA SER A 290 -14.89 1.21 6.30
C SER A 290 -15.96 0.14 5.99
N LEU A 291 -16.22 -0.13 4.72
CA LEU A 291 -17.17 -1.17 4.33
C LEU A 291 -16.60 -2.59 4.53
N ARG A 292 -15.28 -2.73 4.64
CA ARG A 292 -14.66 -4.05 4.79
C ARG A 292 -15.08 -4.75 6.08
N VAL A 293 -15.00 -4.06 7.22
CA VAL A 293 -15.40 -4.65 8.51
C VAL A 293 -16.85 -5.10 8.53
N ARG A 294 -17.74 -4.34 7.86
CA ARG A 294 -19.17 -4.71 7.76
C ARG A 294 -19.38 -5.94 6.89
N GLN A 295 -18.62 -6.06 5.82
CA GLN A 295 -18.67 -7.22 4.94
C GLN A 295 -18.19 -8.50 5.66
N ASP A 296 -17.07 -8.42 6.39
CA ASP A 296 -16.57 -9.57 7.15
C ASP A 296 -17.56 -10.00 8.23
N TYR A 297 -18.24 -9.03 8.86
CA TYR A 297 -19.34 -9.32 9.78
C TYR A 297 -20.49 -10.08 9.11
N LEU A 298 -20.93 -9.64 7.91
CA LEU A 298 -22.01 -10.30 7.16
C LEU A 298 -21.59 -11.69 6.65
N ILE A 299 -20.32 -11.87 6.27
CA ILE A 299 -19.78 -13.19 5.91
C ILE A 299 -19.92 -14.16 7.08
N ALA A 300 -19.48 -13.75 8.28
CA ALA A 300 -19.62 -14.58 9.48
C ALA A 300 -21.09 -14.85 9.84
N GLU A 301 -21.95 -13.85 9.73
CA GLU A 301 -23.40 -13.95 9.98
C GLU A 301 -24.04 -15.01 9.05
N GLY A 302 -23.71 -14.96 7.74
CA GLY A 302 -24.17 -15.94 6.77
C GLY A 302 -23.62 -17.35 7.01
N LEU A 303 -22.39 -17.46 7.52
CA LEU A 303 -21.77 -18.76 7.80
C LEU A 303 -22.42 -19.50 8.97
N ILE A 304 -22.67 -18.81 10.09
CA ILE A 304 -23.14 -19.48 11.33
C ILE A 304 -24.63 -19.38 11.56
N ALA A 305 -25.37 -18.52 10.80
CA ALA A 305 -26.82 -18.30 10.96
C ALA A 305 -27.26 -18.21 12.46
N PRO A 306 -26.77 -17.18 13.21
CA PRO A 306 -26.70 -17.23 14.68
C PRO A 306 -27.97 -16.82 15.41
N TYR A 307 -29.09 -16.65 14.72
CA TYR A 307 -30.32 -16.08 15.30
C TYR A 307 -31.46 -17.11 15.41
N GLY A 308 -31.14 -18.31 15.91
CA GLY A 308 -32.09 -19.34 16.19
C GLY A 308 -32.93 -19.06 17.43
N GLU A 309 -34.00 -19.84 17.61
CA GLU A 309 -34.81 -19.77 18.81
C GLU A 309 -34.00 -20.21 20.05
N GLY A 310 -33.89 -19.30 21.03
CA GLY A 310 -33.09 -19.52 22.24
C GLY A 310 -31.65 -19.07 22.15
N ASP A 311 -31.16 -18.63 20.97
CA ASP A 311 -29.81 -18.09 20.82
C ASP A 311 -29.64 -16.70 21.45
N SER A 312 -28.49 -16.44 22.06
CA SER A 312 -28.16 -15.13 22.60
C SER A 312 -27.70 -14.21 21.49
N ILE A 313 -28.47 -13.17 21.18
CA ILE A 313 -28.12 -12.17 20.18
C ILE A 313 -26.79 -11.45 20.53
N ASP A 314 -26.55 -11.19 21.82
CA ASP A 314 -25.31 -10.49 22.25
C ASP A 314 -24.08 -11.38 22.11
N GLU A 315 -24.17 -12.68 22.40
CA GLU A 315 -23.08 -13.64 22.16
C GLU A 315 -22.81 -13.81 20.66
N ALA A 316 -23.87 -13.88 19.84
CA ALA A 316 -23.74 -13.92 18.39
C ALA A 316 -22.98 -12.69 17.86
N LYS A 317 -23.41 -11.49 18.25
CA LYS A 317 -22.76 -10.23 17.86
C LYS A 317 -21.29 -10.17 18.29
N ALA A 318 -20.96 -10.67 19.47
CA ALA A 318 -19.57 -10.71 19.94
C ALA A 318 -18.70 -11.60 19.07
N LYS A 319 -19.17 -12.83 18.72
CA LYS A 319 -18.45 -13.76 17.82
C LYS A 319 -18.27 -13.16 16.41
N LEU A 320 -19.32 -12.58 15.84
CA LEU A 320 -19.28 -11.97 14.51
C LEU A 320 -18.33 -10.76 14.47
N SER A 321 -18.37 -9.93 15.53
CA SER A 321 -17.48 -8.78 15.66
C SER A 321 -16.02 -9.20 15.77
N GLU A 322 -15.69 -10.22 16.58
CA GLU A 322 -14.32 -10.68 16.73
C GLU A 322 -13.78 -11.26 15.42
N PHE A 323 -14.57 -12.05 14.68
CA PHE A 323 -14.18 -12.53 13.35
C PHE A 323 -13.85 -11.36 12.40
N ALA A 324 -14.71 -10.33 12.35
CA ALA A 324 -14.46 -9.15 11.51
C ALA A 324 -13.21 -8.37 11.96
N LEU A 325 -13.00 -8.21 13.27
CA LEU A 325 -11.83 -7.52 13.82
C LEU A 325 -10.53 -8.31 13.61
N ALA A 326 -10.59 -9.64 13.69
CA ALA A 326 -9.43 -10.49 13.35
C ALA A 326 -8.97 -10.26 11.91
N ARG A 327 -9.92 -10.15 10.96
CA ARG A 327 -9.60 -9.79 9.57
C ARG A 327 -9.02 -8.38 9.46
N ILE A 328 -9.54 -7.40 10.22
CA ILE A 328 -9.01 -6.02 10.21
C ILE A 328 -7.58 -5.97 10.72
N ARG A 329 -7.24 -6.73 11.78
CA ARG A 329 -5.85 -6.85 12.27
C ARG A 329 -4.92 -7.38 11.17
N GLN A 330 -5.30 -8.50 10.55
CA GLN A 330 -4.52 -9.10 9.45
C GLN A 330 -4.40 -8.16 8.26
N LEU A 331 -5.49 -7.47 7.88
CA LEU A 331 -5.48 -6.52 6.78
C LEU A 331 -4.60 -5.30 7.08
N SER A 332 -4.63 -4.77 8.30
CA SER A 332 -3.76 -3.68 8.73
C SER A 332 -2.28 -4.07 8.61
N ALA A 333 -1.92 -5.27 9.08
CA ALA A 333 -0.56 -5.79 8.91
C ALA A 333 -0.19 -5.92 7.43
N HIS A 334 -1.08 -6.47 6.60
CA HIS A 334 -0.86 -6.66 5.16
C HIS A 334 -0.57 -5.35 4.44
N GLU A 335 -1.43 -4.35 4.60
CA GLU A 335 -1.29 -3.07 3.90
C GLU A 335 -0.07 -2.27 4.39
N VAL A 336 0.27 -2.38 5.68
CA VAL A 336 1.53 -1.82 6.21
C VAL A 336 2.73 -2.51 5.57
N GLY A 337 2.71 -3.83 5.39
CA GLY A 337 3.79 -4.57 4.72
C GLY A 337 4.11 -4.02 3.33
N HIS A 338 3.11 -3.65 2.54
CA HIS A 338 3.33 -3.00 1.25
C HIS A 338 4.04 -1.65 1.39
N THR A 339 3.73 -0.90 2.44
CA THR A 339 4.38 0.39 2.70
C THR A 339 5.75 0.27 3.36
N LEU A 340 6.15 -0.94 3.78
CA LEU A 340 7.51 -1.32 4.13
C LEU A 340 8.32 -1.84 2.93
N GLY A 341 7.69 -1.90 1.75
CA GLY A 341 8.30 -2.35 0.50
C GLY A 341 8.11 -3.83 0.19
N ILE A 342 7.31 -4.56 0.96
CA ILE A 342 7.16 -6.02 0.84
C ILE A 342 6.02 -6.35 -0.13
N ALA A 343 6.28 -7.28 -1.05
CA ALA A 343 5.34 -7.78 -2.05
C ALA A 343 4.46 -8.91 -1.47
N HIS A 344 3.43 -9.32 -2.21
CA HIS A 344 2.65 -10.51 -1.86
C HIS A 344 3.52 -11.76 -1.79
N ASN A 345 3.14 -12.69 -0.91
CA ASN A 345 3.67 -14.06 -0.89
C ASN A 345 2.53 -15.08 -0.82
N PHE A 346 2.05 -15.54 -1.97
CA PHE A 346 0.94 -16.49 -2.07
C PHE A 346 1.31 -17.93 -1.71
N ALA A 347 2.59 -18.25 -1.52
CA ALA A 347 3.00 -19.56 -1.04
C ALA A 347 2.81 -19.72 0.48
N ALA A 348 2.55 -18.65 1.20
CA ALA A 348 2.48 -18.66 2.66
C ALA A 348 1.35 -19.53 3.22
N SER A 349 0.21 -19.64 2.52
CA SER A 349 -0.90 -20.53 2.88
C SER A 349 -0.45 -21.99 2.96
N ALA A 350 0.40 -22.42 2.02
CA ALA A 350 0.92 -23.78 1.95
C ALA A 350 2.05 -24.05 2.97
N ASP A 351 2.66 -23.01 3.52
CA ASP A 351 3.75 -23.06 4.51
C ASP A 351 3.25 -22.71 5.93
N GLY A 352 2.01 -23.03 6.25
CA GLY A 352 1.45 -22.83 7.58
C GLY A 352 1.12 -21.37 7.90
N ARG A 353 0.66 -20.60 6.91
CA ARG A 353 0.38 -19.16 7.02
C ARG A 353 1.62 -18.33 7.38
N ALA A 354 2.73 -18.63 6.70
CA ALA A 354 4.06 -18.09 6.99
C ALA A 354 4.18 -16.57 6.74
N SER A 355 3.17 -15.89 6.20
CA SER A 355 3.23 -14.47 5.86
C SER A 355 1.86 -13.79 5.96
N VAL A 356 1.83 -12.56 6.48
CA VAL A 356 0.67 -11.68 6.40
C VAL A 356 0.48 -11.09 4.99
N MET A 357 1.47 -11.24 4.11
CA MET A 357 1.44 -10.74 2.73
C MET A 357 0.72 -11.69 1.76
N ASP A 358 0.08 -12.73 2.24
CA ASP A 358 -0.84 -13.57 1.48
C ASP A 358 -2.24 -12.95 1.45
N TYR A 359 -3.10 -13.48 0.56
CA TYR A 359 -4.54 -13.26 0.57
C TYR A 359 -5.24 -14.44 1.24
N PRO A 360 -5.38 -14.43 2.58
CA PRO A 360 -5.90 -15.57 3.28
C PRO A 360 -7.41 -15.71 3.06
N HIS A 361 -7.85 -16.93 2.73
CA HIS A 361 -9.23 -17.33 2.94
C HIS A 361 -9.44 -17.60 4.44
N PRO A 362 -10.56 -17.19 5.06
CA PRO A 362 -10.80 -17.50 6.47
C PRO A 362 -10.81 -19.01 6.69
N LEU A 363 -9.97 -19.51 7.59
CA LEU A 363 -9.94 -20.93 7.96
C LEU A 363 -11.09 -21.25 8.93
N VAL A 364 -12.28 -21.31 8.39
CA VAL A 364 -13.47 -21.75 9.15
C VAL A 364 -13.49 -23.28 9.17
N THR A 365 -13.65 -23.87 10.33
CA THR A 365 -13.62 -25.32 10.52
C THR A 365 -14.92 -25.84 11.11
N LEU A 366 -15.06 -27.15 11.16
CA LEU A 366 -16.09 -27.84 11.92
C LEU A 366 -15.44 -28.49 13.14
N ASP A 367 -16.07 -28.38 14.31
CA ASP A 367 -15.66 -29.12 15.49
C ASP A 367 -16.11 -30.60 15.45
N ASP A 368 -15.80 -31.36 16.50
CA ASP A 368 -16.14 -32.77 16.62
C ASP A 368 -17.67 -33.04 16.65
N SER A 369 -18.48 -32.02 16.96
CA SER A 369 -19.95 -32.10 16.92
C SER A 369 -20.51 -31.71 15.55
N GLY A 370 -19.68 -31.19 14.65
CA GLY A 370 -20.07 -30.70 13.33
C GLY A 370 -20.53 -29.24 13.32
N GLU A 371 -20.32 -28.51 14.42
CA GLU A 371 -20.63 -27.08 14.50
C GLU A 371 -19.51 -26.22 13.89
N ILE A 372 -19.90 -25.05 13.38
CA ILE A 372 -18.99 -24.13 12.69
C ILE A 372 -18.17 -23.34 13.70
N VAL A 373 -16.85 -23.39 13.54
CA VAL A 373 -15.86 -22.67 14.36
C VAL A 373 -15.27 -21.52 13.58
N LEU A 374 -15.45 -20.31 14.07
CA LEU A 374 -14.87 -19.06 13.52
C LEU A 374 -13.55 -18.66 14.19
N GLU A 375 -13.27 -19.20 15.37
CA GLU A 375 -12.02 -18.93 16.10
C GLU A 375 -10.81 -19.44 15.32
N GLY A 376 -9.75 -18.62 15.27
CA GLY A 376 -8.55 -18.94 14.48
C GLY A 376 -8.73 -18.85 12.96
N ALA A 377 -9.85 -18.28 12.48
CA ALA A 377 -10.08 -18.06 11.04
C ALA A 377 -8.98 -17.24 10.39
N TYR A 378 -8.41 -16.29 11.11
CA TYR A 378 -7.22 -15.52 10.72
C TYR A 378 -6.14 -15.68 11.77
N ASP A 379 -4.88 -15.73 11.32
CA ASP A 379 -3.72 -15.87 12.19
C ASP A 379 -3.40 -14.58 12.95
N VAL A 380 -2.64 -14.69 14.03
CA VAL A 380 -2.25 -13.57 14.89
C VAL A 380 -0.73 -13.45 14.89
N GLY A 381 -0.25 -12.24 14.68
CA GLY A 381 1.18 -11.95 14.64
C GLY A 381 1.75 -11.97 13.23
N ILE A 382 3.07 -11.79 13.16
CA ILE A 382 3.81 -11.75 11.89
C ILE A 382 4.33 -13.14 11.54
N GLY A 383 4.31 -13.48 10.24
CA GLY A 383 4.76 -14.77 9.76
C GLY A 383 6.29 -14.95 9.77
N ASP A 384 6.75 -16.19 9.73
CA ASP A 384 8.19 -16.46 9.72
C ASP A 384 8.86 -16.00 8.43
N TRP A 385 8.15 -16.07 7.30
CA TRP A 385 8.66 -15.50 6.06
C TRP A 385 8.79 -13.97 6.14
N ASP A 386 7.84 -13.29 6.75
CA ASP A 386 7.86 -11.83 6.92
C ASP A 386 9.08 -11.39 7.74
N LYS A 387 9.41 -12.13 8.80
CA LYS A 387 10.65 -11.90 9.59
C LYS A 387 11.89 -12.01 8.71
N ARG A 388 11.95 -13.05 7.84
CA ARG A 388 13.09 -13.23 6.92
C ARG A 388 13.19 -12.10 5.91
N ALA A 389 12.06 -11.63 5.36
CA ALA A 389 12.02 -10.50 4.44
C ALA A 389 12.53 -9.21 5.11
N VAL A 390 12.09 -8.91 6.34
CA VAL A 390 12.56 -7.74 7.10
C VAL A 390 14.04 -7.86 7.46
N ILE A 391 14.51 -9.04 7.90
CA ILE A 391 15.94 -9.28 8.18
C ILE A 391 16.77 -8.99 6.92
N TRP A 392 16.36 -9.50 5.75
CA TRP A 392 17.09 -9.27 4.50
C TRP A 392 17.16 -7.79 4.12
N GLY A 393 16.06 -7.07 4.23
CA GLY A 393 15.96 -5.68 3.75
C GLY A 393 16.45 -4.64 4.73
N TYR A 394 16.31 -4.87 6.04
CA TYR A 394 16.50 -3.85 7.06
C TYR A 394 17.62 -4.14 8.06
N GLN A 395 18.14 -5.37 8.13
CA GLN A 395 19.25 -5.65 9.06
C GLN A 395 20.51 -4.88 8.66
N ASP A 396 21.10 -4.17 9.62
CA ASP A 396 22.44 -3.63 9.52
C ASP A 396 23.50 -4.72 9.76
N PHE A 397 24.65 -4.54 9.16
CA PHE A 397 25.79 -5.44 9.30
C PHE A 397 26.91 -4.77 10.08
N PRO A 398 27.65 -5.54 10.92
CA PRO A 398 28.81 -5.00 11.65
C PRO A 398 29.86 -4.40 10.73
N ASP A 399 30.62 -3.44 11.26
CA ASP A 399 31.73 -2.84 10.57
C ASP A 399 32.68 -3.88 9.97
N GLY A 400 33.06 -3.68 8.72
CA GLY A 400 33.94 -4.59 7.97
C GLY A 400 33.25 -5.83 7.38
N THR A 401 31.94 -6.00 7.61
CA THR A 401 31.12 -7.05 6.96
C THR A 401 30.56 -6.53 5.65
N SER A 402 30.72 -7.27 4.57
CA SER A 402 30.07 -6.97 3.30
C SER A 402 28.54 -7.14 3.42
N ALA A 403 27.79 -6.06 3.25
CA ALA A 403 26.33 -6.12 3.28
C ALA A 403 25.76 -7.05 2.19
N LEU A 404 26.41 -7.14 1.03
CA LEU A 404 26.02 -8.04 -0.04
C LEU A 404 26.21 -9.52 0.38
N GLU A 405 27.35 -9.87 0.98
CA GLU A 405 27.60 -11.24 1.46
C GLU A 405 26.67 -11.62 2.61
N GLY A 406 26.39 -10.67 3.50
CA GLY A 406 25.45 -10.86 4.61
C GLY A 406 24.03 -11.15 4.11
N ARG A 407 23.55 -10.38 3.14
CA ARG A 407 22.22 -10.60 2.53
C ARG A 407 22.14 -11.92 1.77
N GLU A 408 23.20 -12.31 1.05
CA GLU A 408 23.24 -13.60 0.39
C GLU A 408 23.25 -14.76 1.41
N ALA A 409 23.89 -14.61 2.55
CA ALA A 409 23.79 -15.58 3.64
C ALA A 409 22.37 -15.72 4.19
N ILE A 410 21.67 -14.59 4.42
CA ILE A 410 20.27 -14.54 4.84
C ILE A 410 19.38 -15.28 3.81
N MET A 411 19.58 -15.05 2.52
CA MET A 411 18.83 -15.74 1.46
C MET A 411 19.06 -17.24 1.45
N ARG A 412 20.33 -17.68 1.60
CA ARG A 412 20.64 -19.11 1.69
C ARG A 412 19.97 -19.78 2.88
N GLU A 413 19.99 -19.14 4.03
CA GLU A 413 19.30 -19.64 5.23
C GLU A 413 17.79 -19.70 5.04
N THR A 414 17.19 -18.65 4.42
CA THR A 414 15.76 -18.61 4.14
C THR A 414 15.33 -19.75 3.21
N LEU A 415 16.07 -19.97 2.13
CA LEU A 415 15.81 -21.10 1.22
C LEU A 415 16.02 -22.45 1.91
N ALA A 416 17.04 -22.59 2.77
CA ALA A 416 17.32 -23.82 3.52
C ALA A 416 16.25 -24.13 4.58
N SER A 417 15.52 -23.12 5.08
CA SER A 417 14.40 -23.31 6.02
C SER A 417 13.16 -23.94 5.36
N GLY A 418 13.11 -23.96 4.02
CA GLY A 418 11.97 -24.48 3.26
C GLY A 418 10.87 -23.46 3.01
N LEU A 419 10.99 -22.24 3.53
CA LEU A 419 10.05 -21.14 3.23
C LEU A 419 10.10 -20.77 1.75
N ARG A 420 8.92 -20.62 1.15
CA ARG A 420 8.76 -20.32 -0.28
C ARG A 420 8.28 -18.90 -0.48
N TYR A 421 8.61 -18.37 -1.66
CA TYR A 421 8.14 -17.05 -2.10
C TYR A 421 7.52 -17.15 -3.49
N VAL A 422 6.25 -16.74 -3.61
CA VAL A 422 5.51 -16.69 -4.87
C VAL A 422 4.72 -15.38 -4.90
N ALA A 423 5.16 -14.43 -5.72
CA ALA A 423 4.53 -13.15 -5.90
C ALA A 423 3.51 -13.15 -7.06
N ASP A 424 2.91 -11.99 -7.33
CA ASP A 424 1.90 -11.80 -8.38
C ASP A 424 2.41 -12.23 -9.76
N GLU A 425 3.63 -11.87 -10.13
CA GLU A 425 4.23 -12.23 -11.42
C GLU A 425 4.49 -13.73 -11.58
N HIS A 426 4.68 -14.45 -10.47
CA HIS A 426 4.83 -15.92 -10.47
C HIS A 426 3.48 -16.65 -10.44
N ALA A 427 2.49 -16.04 -9.81
CA ALA A 427 1.15 -16.61 -9.66
C ALA A 427 0.28 -16.36 -10.89
N ARG A 428 0.49 -15.23 -11.59
CA ARG A 428 -0.36 -14.76 -12.71
C ARG A 428 0.49 -14.26 -13.87
N ILE A 429 0.40 -14.91 -15.02
CA ILE A 429 1.07 -14.43 -16.23
C ILE A 429 0.37 -13.19 -16.79
N GLY A 430 1.13 -12.09 -16.96
CA GLY A 430 0.71 -10.91 -17.67
C GLY A 430 -0.40 -10.10 -17.00
N ASN A 431 -0.49 -10.13 -15.69
CA ASN A 431 -1.47 -9.36 -14.90
C ASN A 431 -2.94 -9.57 -15.32
N ARG A 432 -3.24 -10.71 -15.98
CA ARG A 432 -4.57 -11.06 -16.44
C ARG A 432 -5.27 -11.94 -15.43
N SER A 433 -6.23 -11.37 -14.74
CA SER A 433 -7.08 -12.05 -13.74
C SER A 433 -7.83 -13.29 -14.25
N SER A 434 -7.85 -13.52 -15.58
CA SER A 434 -8.54 -14.63 -16.22
C SER A 434 -7.69 -15.90 -16.39
N ALA A 435 -6.39 -15.86 -16.17
CA ALA A 435 -5.46 -16.98 -16.45
C ALA A 435 -5.22 -17.83 -15.22
N GLY A 436 -5.89 -17.91 -14.20
CA GLY A 436 -5.65 -18.77 -13.00
C GLY A 436 -4.18 -18.84 -12.54
N PRO A 437 -3.89 -19.41 -11.40
CA PRO A 437 -2.53 -19.53 -10.92
C PRO A 437 -1.72 -20.44 -11.84
N VAL A 438 -0.50 -20.00 -12.17
CA VAL A 438 0.45 -20.77 -13.00
C VAL A 438 1.50 -21.51 -12.16
N HIS A 439 1.60 -21.16 -10.88
CA HIS A 439 2.45 -21.82 -9.90
C HIS A 439 1.60 -22.66 -8.94
N PRO A 440 1.98 -23.91 -8.62
CA PRO A 440 1.17 -24.79 -7.75
C PRO A 440 0.88 -24.23 -6.36
N ALA A 441 1.80 -23.44 -5.81
CA ALA A 441 1.64 -22.74 -4.53
C ALA A 441 1.26 -21.26 -4.69
N GLY A 442 0.74 -20.84 -5.84
CA GLY A 442 0.38 -19.46 -6.13
C GLY A 442 -1.12 -19.20 -6.15
N SER A 443 -1.92 -20.06 -5.52
CA SER A 443 -3.35 -19.83 -5.37
C SER A 443 -3.63 -18.68 -4.41
N LEU A 444 -4.65 -17.90 -4.69
CA LEU A 444 -5.14 -16.84 -3.83
C LEU A 444 -6.41 -17.32 -3.15
N TRP A 445 -6.64 -16.85 -1.93
CA TRP A 445 -7.84 -17.17 -1.16
C TRP A 445 -7.98 -18.68 -0.87
N ASP A 446 -6.86 -19.30 -0.50
CA ASP A 446 -6.77 -20.71 -0.13
C ASP A 446 -6.17 -20.91 1.27
N ASN A 447 -6.09 -22.16 1.69
CA ASN A 447 -5.42 -22.60 2.91
C ASN A 447 -4.75 -23.95 2.66
N GLY A 448 -3.66 -24.21 3.39
CA GLY A 448 -2.98 -25.48 3.38
C GLY A 448 -2.18 -25.78 2.12
N SER A 449 -1.54 -26.94 2.09
CA SER A 449 -0.61 -27.37 1.02
C SER A 449 -1.22 -28.37 0.04
N ASP A 450 -2.40 -28.92 0.35
CA ASP A 450 -3.10 -29.91 -0.49
C ASP A 450 -4.44 -29.34 -0.96
N PRO A 451 -4.56 -28.92 -2.23
CA PRO A 451 -5.79 -28.32 -2.76
C PRO A 451 -6.99 -29.30 -2.81
N VAL A 452 -6.73 -30.61 -2.85
CA VAL A 452 -7.82 -31.62 -2.84
C VAL A 452 -8.36 -31.78 -1.41
N ALA A 453 -7.48 -31.84 -0.42
CA ALA A 453 -7.89 -31.87 0.98
C ALA A 453 -8.65 -30.60 1.37
N GLU A 454 -8.16 -29.42 0.93
CA GLU A 454 -8.82 -28.14 1.18
C GLU A 454 -10.20 -28.05 0.50
N LEU A 455 -10.32 -28.50 -0.75
CA LEU A 455 -11.62 -28.57 -1.43
C LEU A 455 -12.62 -29.48 -0.66
N ASN A 456 -12.16 -30.65 -0.21
CA ASN A 456 -13.02 -31.55 0.57
C ASN A 456 -13.46 -30.91 1.89
N ARG A 457 -12.56 -30.21 2.59
CA ARG A 457 -12.86 -29.46 3.81
C ARG A 457 -13.91 -28.38 3.55
N LEU A 458 -13.72 -27.57 2.52
CA LEU A 458 -14.66 -26.50 2.12
C LEU A 458 -16.02 -27.06 1.70
N MET A 459 -16.06 -28.20 1.00
CA MET A 459 -17.33 -28.83 0.62
C MET A 459 -18.08 -29.39 1.84
N ALA A 460 -17.38 -29.92 2.83
CA ALA A 460 -17.98 -30.36 4.09
C ALA A 460 -18.57 -29.17 4.86
N LEU A 461 -17.80 -28.10 5.02
CA LEU A 461 -18.24 -26.85 5.63
C LEU A 461 -19.47 -26.28 4.91
N ARG A 462 -19.38 -26.15 3.57
CA ARG A 462 -20.49 -25.63 2.74
C ARG A 462 -21.77 -26.43 2.91
N LYS A 463 -21.69 -27.74 3.06
CA LYS A 463 -22.88 -28.59 3.31
C LYS A 463 -23.56 -28.20 4.62
N VAL A 464 -22.81 -27.95 5.68
CA VAL A 464 -23.35 -27.52 6.98
C VAL A 464 -23.93 -26.10 6.86
N VAL A 465 -23.19 -25.15 6.29
CA VAL A 465 -23.66 -23.78 6.09
C VAL A 465 -24.99 -23.74 5.32
N LEU A 466 -25.09 -24.45 4.20
CA LEU A 466 -26.29 -24.50 3.39
C LEU A 466 -27.45 -25.23 4.11
N GLY A 467 -27.16 -26.20 4.96
CA GLY A 467 -28.17 -26.88 5.80
C GLY A 467 -28.74 -25.98 6.88
N ASN A 468 -27.92 -25.05 7.39
CA ASN A 468 -28.33 -24.09 8.43
C ASN A 468 -28.89 -22.78 7.84
N PHE A 469 -28.70 -22.54 6.55
CA PHE A 469 -29.12 -21.31 5.90
C PHE A 469 -30.64 -21.18 5.86
N SER A 470 -31.16 -20.21 6.62
CA SER A 470 -32.59 -19.95 6.78
C SER A 470 -32.81 -18.55 7.33
N GLU A 471 -34.00 -18.22 7.78
CA GLU A 471 -34.32 -16.98 8.52
C GLU A 471 -33.40 -16.75 9.73
N ARG A 472 -32.75 -17.80 10.25
CA ARG A 472 -31.77 -17.72 11.33
C ARG A 472 -30.49 -16.94 10.95
N ALA A 473 -30.24 -16.72 9.66
CA ALA A 473 -29.14 -15.86 9.20
C ALA A 473 -29.49 -14.37 9.30
N ILE A 474 -30.72 -14.01 9.66
CA ILE A 474 -31.17 -12.62 9.73
C ILE A 474 -31.44 -12.24 11.17
N GLN A 475 -30.83 -11.16 11.64
CA GLN A 475 -31.12 -10.61 12.95
C GLN A 475 -32.61 -10.23 13.04
N PRO A 476 -33.35 -10.65 14.12
CA PRO A 476 -34.74 -10.28 14.31
C PRO A 476 -34.99 -8.78 14.15
N GLY A 477 -35.98 -8.43 13.37
CA GLY A 477 -36.35 -7.04 13.05
C GLY A 477 -35.68 -6.43 11.83
N ARG A 478 -34.77 -7.16 11.16
CA ARG A 478 -34.23 -6.76 9.85
C ARG A 478 -35.09 -7.26 8.69
N ALA A 479 -35.00 -6.59 7.55
CA ALA A 479 -35.71 -7.00 6.35
C ALA A 479 -35.10 -8.28 5.76
N MET A 480 -35.92 -9.15 5.17
CA MET A 480 -35.47 -10.37 4.47
C MET A 480 -34.47 -10.06 3.33
N ALA A 481 -34.60 -8.90 2.68
CA ALA A 481 -33.72 -8.47 1.62
C ALA A 481 -32.25 -8.31 2.05
N THR A 482 -31.94 -8.27 3.34
CA THR A 482 -30.54 -8.26 3.81
C THR A 482 -29.78 -9.55 3.53
N LEU A 483 -30.45 -10.62 3.11
CA LEU A 483 -29.82 -11.86 2.65
C LEU A 483 -29.32 -11.78 1.19
N GLU A 484 -29.74 -10.77 0.44
CA GLU A 484 -29.34 -10.60 -0.97
C GLU A 484 -27.98 -9.92 -1.10
N ASP A 485 -27.51 -9.21 -0.06
CA ASP A 485 -26.23 -8.52 0.00
C ASP A 485 -25.08 -9.48 0.43
#